data_f4458f012d5beb25a2cfaf2ed282f57f
#
_entry.id   f4458f012d5beb25a2cfaf2ed282f57f
#
_cell.length_a   1.000
_cell.length_b   1.000
_cell.length_c   1.000
_cell.angle_alpha   90.00
_cell.angle_beta   90.00
_cell.angle_gamma   90.00
#
_symmetry.space_group_name_H-M   'P 1'
#
loop_
_entity.id
_entity.type
_entity.pdbx_description
1 polymer ?
#
loop_
_entity_poly.entity_id
_entity_poly.type
_entity_poly.pdbx_seq_one_letter_code
_entity_poly.pdbx_strand_id
1 'polypeptide(L)'
;MDKLDRQMLVMLERNPRATYRQLAEQLHLSIPALQRRLTILESTKRILGYRTLVNLEAMNGVRSMVYGQMAGKVDSETLSKIEKQGSIHTTSLGSLNSIYLMAHLQRFLELDDVIRVAQEVCRISDPQIIIFGCGSIISTCPPVIEDIRGGDISSLSEVDLKIIRSLHYNARKPIITVAKEIDLSPKTVRKRLARMISNNLIEFRTMSTLEGLGTLVFFVIVKLKKAGSRPSILKKIRDDPQFYVDSSVVVSNARDLLFFEMQTESVIEMSRIVEDIRALKEVDSVSSDLIQKVYYFDIWRDRMIEDPKQKGKGKGN
;
A
#
# COMPACT_ATOMS: atom_id res chain seq x y z
N MET A 1 -11.18 -18.86 -7.19
CA MET A 1 -10.29 -18.78 -6.00
C MET A 1 -11.05 -19.32 -4.80
N ASP A 2 -10.47 -20.21 -4.04
CA ASP A 2 -11.11 -20.75 -2.84
C ASP A 2 -10.68 -19.99 -1.55
N LYS A 3 -11.21 -20.41 -0.40
CA LYS A 3 -10.90 -19.80 0.91
C LYS A 3 -9.41 -19.88 1.27
N LEU A 4 -8.74 -20.97 0.91
CA LEU A 4 -7.31 -21.16 1.21
C LEU A 4 -6.44 -20.22 0.38
N ASP A 5 -6.79 -19.98 -0.88
CA ASP A 5 -6.07 -19.06 -1.74
C ASP A 5 -6.17 -17.62 -1.20
N ARG A 6 -7.35 -17.20 -0.71
CA ARG A 6 -7.55 -15.90 -0.06
C ARG A 6 -6.71 -15.77 1.21
N GLN A 7 -6.75 -16.77 2.08
CA GLN A 7 -5.93 -16.76 3.28
C GLN A 7 -4.44 -16.68 2.96
N MET A 8 -3.99 -17.37 1.92
CA MET A 8 -2.61 -17.31 1.46
C MET A 8 -2.22 -15.91 0.96
N LEU A 9 -3.09 -15.23 0.21
CA LEU A 9 -2.87 -13.86 -0.23
C LEU A 9 -2.76 -12.90 0.94
N VAL A 10 -3.69 -12.95 1.89
CA VAL A 10 -3.63 -12.15 3.12
C VAL A 10 -2.32 -12.36 3.89
N MET A 11 -1.88 -13.61 4.01
CA MET A 11 -0.60 -13.90 4.68
C MET A 11 0.59 -13.33 3.91
N LEU A 12 0.56 -13.37 2.58
CA LEU A 12 1.60 -12.82 1.73
C LEU A 12 1.59 -11.29 1.68
N GLU A 13 0.44 -10.65 1.83
CA GLU A 13 0.34 -9.19 1.99
C GLU A 13 0.97 -8.75 3.31
N ARG A 14 0.75 -9.51 4.39
CA ARG A 14 1.37 -9.26 5.70
C ARG A 14 2.87 -9.51 5.72
N ASN A 15 3.29 -10.60 5.12
CA ASN A 15 4.69 -10.99 5.03
C ASN A 15 5.02 -11.57 3.64
N PRO A 16 5.36 -10.70 2.67
CA PRO A 16 5.71 -11.14 1.32
C PRO A 16 6.86 -12.14 1.27
N ARG A 17 7.70 -12.18 2.30
CA ARG A 17 8.83 -13.11 2.44
C ARG A 17 8.53 -14.35 3.29
N ALA A 18 7.27 -14.57 3.68
CA ALA A 18 6.89 -15.80 4.40
C ALA A 18 7.38 -17.03 3.63
N THR A 19 8.00 -17.96 4.33
CA THR A 19 8.51 -19.19 3.71
C THR A 19 7.37 -20.14 3.36
N TYR A 20 7.57 -20.99 2.37
CA TYR A 20 6.57 -22.02 2.03
C TYR A 20 6.21 -22.90 3.23
N ARG A 21 7.17 -23.18 4.11
CA ARG A 21 6.93 -23.92 5.33
C ARG A 21 5.98 -23.18 6.28
N GLN A 22 6.25 -21.91 6.58
CA GLN A 22 5.38 -21.08 7.42
C GLN A 22 3.95 -20.98 6.87
N LEU A 23 3.81 -20.74 5.56
CA LEU A 23 2.52 -20.67 4.91
C LEU A 23 1.78 -22.02 4.96
N ALA A 24 2.49 -23.12 4.68
CA ALA A 24 1.93 -24.46 4.67
C ALA A 24 1.45 -24.88 6.07
N GLU A 25 2.25 -24.62 7.10
CA GLU A 25 1.91 -24.90 8.51
C GLU A 25 0.63 -24.14 8.93
N GLN A 26 0.53 -22.84 8.62
CA GLN A 26 -0.64 -22.03 9.00
C GLN A 26 -1.90 -22.36 8.20
N LEU A 27 -1.76 -22.82 6.97
CA LEU A 27 -2.89 -23.20 6.11
C LEU A 27 -3.23 -24.69 6.20
N HIS A 28 -2.52 -25.45 7.03
CA HIS A 28 -2.65 -26.90 7.13
C HIS A 28 -2.52 -27.63 5.80
N LEU A 29 -1.57 -27.18 4.96
CA LEU A 29 -1.27 -27.74 3.64
C LEU A 29 0.10 -28.42 3.61
N SER A 30 0.28 -29.35 2.66
CA SER A 30 1.61 -29.80 2.31
C SER A 30 2.35 -28.72 1.51
N ILE A 31 3.68 -28.66 1.62
CA ILE A 31 4.49 -27.70 0.85
C ILE A 31 4.26 -27.81 -0.66
N PRO A 32 4.19 -29.03 -1.27
CA PRO A 32 3.87 -29.15 -2.69
C PRO A 32 2.49 -28.59 -3.06
N ALA A 33 1.47 -28.85 -2.22
CA ALA A 33 0.12 -28.30 -2.46
C ALA A 33 0.11 -26.78 -2.41
N LEU A 34 0.80 -26.18 -1.44
CA LEU A 34 0.96 -24.74 -1.33
C LEU A 34 1.68 -24.15 -2.55
N GLN A 35 2.81 -24.73 -2.95
CA GLN A 35 3.58 -24.27 -4.12
C GLN A 35 2.75 -24.29 -5.40
N ARG A 36 1.97 -25.37 -5.62
CA ARG A 36 1.07 -25.46 -6.77
C ARG A 36 0.04 -24.32 -6.77
N ARG A 37 -0.58 -24.04 -5.62
CA ARG A 37 -1.55 -22.93 -5.49
C ARG A 37 -0.91 -21.57 -5.77
N LEU A 38 0.26 -21.33 -5.20
CA LEU A 38 0.99 -20.07 -5.41
C LEU A 38 1.36 -19.89 -6.87
N THR A 39 1.86 -20.95 -7.54
CA THR A 39 2.16 -20.92 -8.97
C THR A 39 0.91 -20.57 -9.80
N ILE A 40 -0.27 -21.09 -9.42
CA ILE A 40 -1.53 -20.74 -10.10
C ILE A 40 -1.85 -19.25 -9.92
N LEU A 41 -1.74 -18.72 -8.70
CA LEU A 41 -2.01 -17.29 -8.42
C LEU A 41 -1.06 -16.36 -9.18
N GLU A 42 0.21 -16.73 -9.30
CA GLU A 42 1.22 -15.98 -10.04
C GLU A 42 1.01 -16.08 -11.56
N SER A 43 0.77 -17.29 -12.09
CA SER A 43 0.56 -17.52 -13.53
C SER A 43 -0.74 -16.89 -14.06
N THR A 44 -1.79 -16.85 -13.23
CA THR A 44 -3.06 -16.19 -13.55
C THR A 44 -3.05 -14.68 -13.29
N LYS A 45 -1.88 -14.11 -12.97
CA LYS A 45 -1.72 -12.68 -12.70
C LYS A 45 -2.57 -12.15 -11.52
N ARG A 46 -2.97 -13.01 -10.61
CA ARG A 46 -3.63 -12.60 -9.36
C ARG A 46 -2.61 -12.01 -8.39
N ILE A 47 -1.40 -12.58 -8.37
CA ILE A 47 -0.21 -11.96 -7.82
C ILE A 47 0.62 -11.46 -8.98
N LEU A 48 0.87 -10.16 -9.04
CA LEU A 48 1.69 -9.51 -10.06
C LEU A 48 3.19 -9.61 -9.73
N GLY A 49 3.53 -9.81 -8.47
CA GLY A 49 4.90 -9.92 -8.00
C GLY A 49 5.08 -9.48 -6.55
N TYR A 50 6.34 -9.42 -6.16
CA TYR A 50 6.75 -9.04 -4.81
C TYR A 50 7.83 -7.98 -4.89
N ARG A 51 7.61 -6.84 -4.25
CA ARG A 51 8.54 -5.70 -4.31
C ARG A 51 9.23 -5.46 -2.98
N THR A 52 10.46 -4.99 -3.05
CA THR A 52 11.20 -4.39 -1.94
C THR A 52 11.34 -2.91 -2.20
N LEU A 53 10.89 -2.09 -1.29
CA LEU A 53 10.92 -0.64 -1.40
C LEU A 53 11.71 -0.05 -0.22
N VAL A 54 12.36 1.08 -0.43
CA VAL A 54 12.87 1.88 0.68
C VAL A 54 11.66 2.50 1.38
N ASN A 55 11.62 2.47 2.71
CA ASN A 55 10.49 3.01 3.45
C ASN A 55 10.36 4.52 3.21
N LEU A 56 9.14 4.97 2.91
CA LEU A 56 8.88 6.37 2.57
C LEU A 56 9.16 7.30 3.76
N GLU A 57 8.83 6.86 4.96
CA GLU A 57 9.10 7.59 6.21
C GLU A 57 10.60 7.75 6.47
N ALA A 58 11.42 6.74 6.12
CA ALA A 58 12.88 6.85 6.21
C ALA A 58 13.45 7.91 5.25
N MET A 59 12.69 8.26 4.23
CA MET A 59 13.05 9.28 3.22
C MET A 59 12.43 10.66 3.54
N ASN A 60 11.75 10.83 4.67
CA ASN A 60 10.96 12.00 5.01
C ASN A 60 9.90 12.35 3.94
N GLY A 61 9.45 11.35 3.19
CA GLY A 61 8.43 11.52 2.18
C GLY A 61 7.03 11.63 2.78
N VAL A 62 6.11 12.17 2.00
CA VAL A 62 4.71 12.40 2.40
C VAL A 62 3.81 11.50 1.58
N ARG A 63 2.90 10.79 2.26
CA ARG A 63 1.80 10.06 1.61
C ARG A 63 0.61 10.98 1.46
N SER A 64 0.05 11.04 0.26
CA SER A 64 -1.16 11.78 0.00
C SER A 64 -2.09 11.01 -0.93
N MET A 65 -3.36 11.38 -0.89
CA MET A 65 -4.37 10.94 -1.84
C MET A 65 -5.14 12.17 -2.31
N VAL A 66 -5.24 12.33 -3.62
CA VAL A 66 -6.12 13.30 -4.26
C VAL A 66 -7.22 12.54 -4.95
N TYR A 67 -8.49 12.87 -4.67
CA TYR A 67 -9.61 12.09 -5.18
C TYR A 67 -10.81 12.98 -5.49
N GLY A 68 -11.72 12.47 -6.29
CA GLY A 68 -12.98 13.12 -6.61
C GLY A 68 -13.72 12.42 -7.74
N GLN A 69 -14.82 13.00 -8.18
CA GLN A 69 -15.56 12.54 -9.33
C GLN A 69 -14.94 13.08 -10.62
N MET A 70 -14.71 12.19 -11.54
CA MET A 70 -14.08 12.48 -12.82
C MET A 70 -15.12 12.71 -13.91
N ALA A 71 -14.94 13.76 -14.71
CA ALA A 71 -15.77 14.02 -15.88
C ALA A 71 -15.19 13.34 -17.12
N GLY A 72 -15.31 12.02 -17.22
CA GLY A 72 -14.81 11.31 -18.39
C GLY A 72 -14.46 9.84 -18.11
N LYS A 73 -13.65 9.27 -18.99
CA LYS A 73 -13.14 7.89 -18.86
C LYS A 73 -11.62 7.92 -18.74
N VAL A 74 -11.08 6.99 -17.97
CA VAL A 74 -9.64 6.73 -17.93
C VAL A 74 -9.27 5.84 -19.10
N ASP A 75 -8.57 6.41 -20.06
CA ASP A 75 -7.98 5.71 -21.20
C ASP A 75 -6.46 5.56 -21.03
N SER A 76 -5.80 4.96 -22.02
CA SER A 76 -4.36 4.76 -22.03
C SER A 76 -3.56 6.08 -22.04
N GLU A 77 -4.10 7.13 -22.68
CA GLU A 77 -3.46 8.44 -22.69
C GLU A 77 -3.50 9.11 -21.32
N THR A 78 -4.67 9.06 -20.67
CA THR A 78 -4.86 9.53 -19.29
C THR A 78 -3.89 8.80 -18.34
N LEU A 79 -3.80 7.47 -18.42
CA LEU A 79 -2.88 6.68 -17.59
C LEU A 79 -1.42 7.06 -17.83
N SER A 80 -1.03 7.25 -19.10
CA SER A 80 0.34 7.68 -19.44
C SER A 80 0.68 9.07 -18.87
N LYS A 81 -0.27 10.00 -18.85
CA LYS A 81 -0.08 11.31 -18.24
C LYS A 81 0.03 11.24 -16.71
N ILE A 82 -0.76 10.38 -16.07
CA ILE A 82 -0.69 10.12 -14.63
C ILE A 82 0.69 9.53 -14.28
N GLU A 83 1.15 8.52 -15.01
CA GLU A 83 2.45 7.87 -14.80
C GLU A 83 3.62 8.86 -14.94
N LYS A 84 3.58 9.73 -15.94
CA LYS A 84 4.62 10.75 -16.20
C LYS A 84 4.79 11.75 -15.06
N GLN A 85 3.77 11.98 -14.25
CA GLN A 85 3.86 12.83 -13.06
C GLN A 85 4.92 12.30 -12.07
N GLY A 86 5.07 10.99 -11.94
CA GLY A 86 6.20 10.35 -11.28
C GLY A 86 6.14 10.24 -9.76
N SER A 87 5.12 10.77 -9.09
CA SER A 87 4.86 10.61 -7.65
C SER A 87 3.59 9.79 -7.38
N ILE A 88 2.68 9.66 -8.34
CA ILE A 88 1.46 8.87 -8.23
C ILE A 88 1.80 7.40 -8.45
N HIS A 89 1.79 6.61 -7.37
CA HIS A 89 2.15 5.19 -7.43
C HIS A 89 0.95 4.26 -7.68
N THR A 90 -0.25 4.71 -7.34
CA THR A 90 -1.48 3.93 -7.52
C THR A 90 -2.62 4.85 -7.92
N THR A 91 -3.40 4.40 -8.90
CA THR A 91 -4.66 5.02 -9.29
C THR A 91 -5.77 4.00 -9.17
N SER A 92 -6.76 4.30 -8.33
CA SER A 92 -7.94 3.45 -8.14
C SER A 92 -9.17 4.10 -8.75
N LEU A 93 -9.98 3.31 -9.46
CA LEU A 93 -11.25 3.76 -10.03
C LEU A 93 -12.41 3.17 -9.23
N GLY A 94 -13.26 4.05 -8.76
CA GLY A 94 -14.46 3.70 -8.00
C GLY A 94 -15.72 3.56 -8.87
N SER A 95 -16.82 3.16 -8.23
CA SER A 95 -18.08 2.79 -8.89
C SER A 95 -18.87 3.96 -9.46
N LEU A 96 -18.65 5.18 -8.99
CA LEU A 96 -19.39 6.38 -9.39
C LEU A 96 -18.53 7.38 -10.19
N ASN A 97 -17.73 6.89 -11.12
CA ASN A 97 -16.70 7.67 -11.81
C ASN A 97 -15.71 8.36 -10.85
N SER A 98 -15.56 7.84 -9.67
CA SER A 98 -14.57 8.34 -8.73
C SER A 98 -13.17 7.84 -9.13
N ILE A 99 -12.20 8.72 -8.92
CA ILE A 99 -10.79 8.38 -9.08
C ILE A 99 -10.01 8.78 -7.83
N TYR A 100 -9.08 7.94 -7.44
CA TYR A 100 -8.22 8.10 -6.27
C TYR A 100 -6.77 8.02 -6.72
N LEU A 101 -6.05 9.13 -6.65
CA LEU A 101 -4.65 9.26 -7.01
C LEU A 101 -3.81 9.18 -5.72
N MET A 102 -3.21 8.02 -5.46
CA MET A 102 -2.34 7.83 -4.30
C MET A 102 -0.91 8.19 -4.67
N ALA A 103 -0.35 9.18 -3.99
CA ALA A 103 0.98 9.70 -4.27
C ALA A 103 1.93 9.58 -3.09
N HIS A 104 3.20 9.32 -3.41
CA HIS A 104 4.33 9.44 -2.52
C HIS A 104 5.17 10.65 -2.93
N LEU A 105 5.14 11.70 -2.15
CA LEU A 105 5.83 12.95 -2.43
C LEU A 105 7.19 12.98 -1.74
N GLN A 106 8.23 13.46 -2.42
CA GLN A 106 9.51 13.75 -1.79
C GLN A 106 9.44 15.03 -0.95
N ARG A 107 8.66 15.99 -1.44
CA ARG A 107 8.44 17.29 -0.80
C ARG A 107 6.95 17.62 -0.87
N PHE A 108 6.46 18.30 0.14
CA PHE A 108 5.06 18.71 0.21
C PHE A 108 4.60 19.54 -0.99
N LEU A 109 5.49 20.36 -1.56
CA LEU A 109 5.20 21.19 -2.75
C LEU A 109 4.83 20.38 -3.99
N GLU A 110 5.22 19.10 -4.08
CA GLU A 110 4.82 18.22 -5.20
C GLU A 110 3.33 17.86 -5.17
N LEU A 111 2.63 18.17 -4.08
CA LEU A 111 1.18 17.99 -3.99
C LEU A 111 0.43 18.81 -5.03
N ASP A 112 0.91 20.03 -5.33
CA ASP A 112 0.32 20.91 -6.34
C ASP A 112 0.35 20.28 -7.74
N ASP A 113 1.42 19.52 -8.06
CA ASP A 113 1.53 18.78 -9.31
C ASP A 113 0.51 17.63 -9.38
N VAL A 114 0.27 16.94 -8.26
CA VAL A 114 -0.77 15.88 -8.19
C VAL A 114 -2.16 16.48 -8.34
N ILE A 115 -2.44 17.61 -7.70
CA ILE A 115 -3.72 18.33 -7.82
C ILE A 115 -3.93 18.78 -9.25
N ARG A 116 -2.90 19.31 -9.92
CA ARG A 116 -2.98 19.71 -11.33
C ARG A 116 -3.31 18.51 -12.24
N VAL A 117 -2.69 17.35 -12.02
CA VAL A 117 -3.06 16.12 -12.75
C VAL A 117 -4.52 15.74 -12.48
N ALA A 118 -4.98 15.84 -11.23
CA ALA A 118 -6.38 15.58 -10.90
C ALA A 118 -7.34 16.51 -11.67
N GLN A 119 -7.04 17.80 -11.76
CA GLN A 119 -7.88 18.79 -12.42
C GLN A 119 -7.77 18.74 -13.94
N GLU A 120 -6.57 18.75 -14.49
CA GLU A 120 -6.35 18.91 -15.94
C GLU A 120 -6.42 17.59 -16.71
N VAL A 121 -5.93 16.50 -16.11
CA VAL A 121 -5.88 15.20 -16.76
C VAL A 121 -7.11 14.36 -16.42
N CYS A 122 -7.45 14.27 -15.12
CA CYS A 122 -8.60 13.48 -14.66
C CYS A 122 -9.91 14.29 -14.67
N ARG A 123 -9.85 15.61 -14.92
CA ARG A 123 -11.01 16.51 -14.98
C ARG A 123 -11.88 16.48 -13.73
N ILE A 124 -11.24 16.47 -12.57
CA ILE A 124 -11.91 16.61 -11.28
C ILE A 124 -12.10 18.10 -11.01
N SER A 125 -13.35 18.57 -10.91
CA SER A 125 -13.65 19.98 -10.67
C SER A 125 -13.34 20.44 -9.25
N ASP A 126 -13.54 19.56 -8.27
CA ASP A 126 -13.32 19.82 -6.83
C ASP A 126 -12.55 18.65 -6.20
N PRO A 127 -11.21 18.58 -6.40
CA PRO A 127 -10.41 17.51 -5.85
C PRO A 127 -10.29 17.61 -4.33
N GLN A 128 -10.63 16.53 -3.67
CA GLN A 128 -10.45 16.36 -2.23
C GLN A 128 -9.05 15.82 -1.93
N ILE A 129 -8.46 16.25 -0.83
CA ILE A 129 -7.08 15.92 -0.48
C ILE A 129 -7.03 15.27 0.89
N ILE A 130 -6.40 14.11 0.95
CA ILE A 130 -6.03 13.44 2.19
C ILE A 130 -4.52 13.37 2.28
N ILE A 131 -3.96 13.90 3.37
CA ILE A 131 -2.56 13.70 3.74
C ILE A 131 -2.52 12.68 4.86
N PHE A 132 -1.81 11.59 4.62
CA PHE A 132 -1.70 10.51 5.57
C PHE A 132 -0.68 10.83 6.65
N GLY A 133 -1.06 10.65 7.91
CA GLY A 133 -0.15 10.85 9.06
C GLY A 133 0.89 9.73 9.20
N CYS A 134 1.98 10.04 9.87
CA CYS A 134 2.91 9.02 10.35
C CYS A 134 2.17 8.08 11.31
N GLY A 135 2.27 6.78 11.09
CA GLY A 135 1.49 5.77 11.83
C GLY A 135 0.28 5.25 11.05
N SER A 136 0.22 5.50 9.76
CA SER A 136 -0.74 4.85 8.86
C SER A 136 -0.53 3.36 8.89
N ILE A 137 -1.50 2.64 9.44
CA ILE A 137 -1.40 1.21 9.61
C ILE A 137 -1.82 0.55 8.32
N ILE A 138 -0.88 -0.09 7.69
CA ILE A 138 -1.16 -1.06 6.66
C ILE A 138 -1.32 -2.40 7.34
N SER A 139 -2.51 -3.01 7.14
CA SER A 139 -2.79 -4.43 7.33
C SER A 139 -3.07 -4.95 8.75
N THR A 140 -4.20 -5.50 8.80
CA THR A 140 -4.74 -6.72 9.43
C THR A 140 -3.92 -7.36 10.54
N CYS A 141 -4.50 -7.27 11.75
CA CYS A 141 -4.36 -8.07 12.95
C CYS A 141 -2.96 -8.42 13.48
N PRO A 142 -2.66 -8.00 14.69
CA PRO A 142 -3.12 -6.81 15.36
C PRO A 142 -2.34 -5.59 14.88
N PRO A 143 -3.00 -4.50 14.64
CA PRO A 143 -2.30 -3.29 14.26
C PRO A 143 -1.59 -2.75 15.49
N VAL A 144 -0.30 -2.75 15.42
CA VAL A 144 0.50 -1.93 16.31
C VAL A 144 0.39 -0.51 15.78
N ILE A 145 -0.26 0.39 16.53
CA ILE A 145 -0.02 1.82 16.40
C ILE A 145 1.35 2.04 17.02
N GLU A 146 2.37 1.61 16.34
CA GLU A 146 3.70 2.09 16.60
C GLU A 146 3.84 3.39 15.81
N ASP A 147 4.36 4.40 16.49
CA ASP A 147 4.92 5.60 15.89
C ASP A 147 6.06 5.09 14.99
N ILE A 148 5.72 4.71 13.75
CA ILE A 148 6.68 4.17 12.79
C ILE A 148 7.49 5.35 12.30
N ARG A 149 8.40 5.81 13.14
CA ARG A 149 9.47 6.68 12.69
C ARG A 149 10.32 5.82 11.77
N GLY A 150 10.33 6.18 10.49
CA GLY A 150 11.24 5.59 9.54
C GLY A 150 12.67 5.74 10.05
N GLY A 151 13.51 4.73 9.83
CA GLY A 151 14.94 4.90 10.04
C GLY A 151 15.48 5.99 9.12
N ASP A 152 16.67 6.52 9.44
CA ASP A 152 17.31 7.50 8.57
C ASP A 152 17.93 6.79 7.33
N ILE A 153 17.47 7.19 6.14
CA ILE A 153 17.99 6.68 4.86
C ILE A 153 19.50 6.89 4.72
N SER A 154 20.08 7.91 5.38
CA SER A 154 21.53 8.16 5.35
C SER A 154 22.35 7.01 5.94
N SER A 155 21.70 6.16 6.73
CA SER A 155 22.30 4.94 7.31
C SER A 155 22.45 3.78 6.31
N LEU A 156 21.87 3.89 5.10
CA LEU A 156 22.02 2.89 4.03
C LEU A 156 23.39 3.05 3.34
N SER A 157 24.17 2.00 3.41
CA SER A 157 25.43 1.91 2.68
C SER A 157 25.21 1.51 1.21
N GLU A 158 26.22 1.68 0.36
CA GLU A 158 26.19 1.23 -1.04
C GLU A 158 25.90 -0.27 -1.16
N VAL A 159 26.39 -1.07 -0.20
CA VAL A 159 26.11 -2.52 -0.15
C VAL A 159 24.64 -2.77 0.15
N ASP A 160 24.03 -2.00 1.04
CA ASP A 160 22.60 -2.13 1.34
C ASP A 160 21.73 -1.81 0.11
N LEU A 161 22.12 -0.78 -0.63
CA LEU A 161 21.44 -0.42 -1.89
C LEU A 161 21.57 -1.53 -2.95
N LYS A 162 22.73 -2.21 -3.05
CA LYS A 162 22.89 -3.38 -3.93
C LYS A 162 21.94 -4.50 -3.54
N ILE A 163 21.78 -4.77 -2.23
CA ILE A 163 20.81 -5.77 -1.73
C ILE A 163 19.39 -5.36 -2.10
N ILE A 164 19.01 -4.09 -1.87
CA ILE A 164 17.68 -3.58 -2.20
C ILE A 164 17.41 -3.72 -3.69
N ARG A 165 18.34 -3.32 -4.57
CA ARG A 165 18.23 -3.46 -6.03
C ARG A 165 17.99 -4.91 -6.45
N SER A 166 18.79 -5.83 -5.92
CA SER A 166 18.62 -7.26 -6.24
C SER A 166 17.25 -7.80 -5.84
N LEU A 167 16.63 -7.25 -4.80
CA LEU A 167 15.32 -7.66 -4.28
C LEU A 167 14.16 -6.80 -4.82
N HIS A 168 14.40 -5.72 -5.53
CA HIS A 168 13.40 -4.69 -5.85
C HIS A 168 12.16 -5.27 -6.54
N TYR A 169 12.33 -5.99 -7.64
CA TYR A 169 11.24 -6.61 -8.38
C TYR A 169 10.97 -8.08 -7.99
N ASN A 170 11.73 -8.62 -7.04
CA ASN A 170 11.49 -9.95 -6.49
C ASN A 170 11.92 -10.02 -5.02
N ALA A 171 11.06 -9.52 -4.15
CA ALA A 171 11.30 -9.56 -2.71
C ALA A 171 11.46 -10.98 -2.15
N ARG A 172 10.99 -12.01 -2.85
CA ARG A 172 11.11 -13.42 -2.46
C ARG A 172 12.38 -14.09 -2.98
N LYS A 173 13.23 -13.39 -3.73
CA LYS A 173 14.50 -13.94 -4.26
C LYS A 173 15.30 -14.59 -3.12
N PRO A 174 15.83 -15.82 -3.31
CA PRO A 174 16.63 -16.51 -2.30
C PRO A 174 17.88 -15.72 -1.90
N ILE A 175 18.20 -15.67 -0.63
CA ILE A 175 19.37 -14.94 -0.12
C ILE A 175 20.68 -15.41 -0.75
N ILE A 176 20.78 -16.71 -1.07
CA ILE A 176 21.96 -17.27 -1.74
C ILE A 176 22.12 -16.66 -3.14
N THR A 177 21.01 -16.47 -3.87
CA THR A 177 21.03 -15.83 -5.19
C THR A 177 21.43 -14.35 -5.09
N VAL A 178 20.85 -13.60 -4.14
CA VAL A 178 21.23 -12.22 -3.87
C VAL A 178 22.72 -12.12 -3.56
N ALA A 179 23.22 -12.99 -2.69
CA ALA A 179 24.63 -13.01 -2.29
C ALA A 179 25.58 -13.23 -3.48
N LYS A 180 25.22 -14.16 -4.39
CA LYS A 180 25.97 -14.39 -5.64
C LYS A 180 25.97 -13.17 -6.58
N GLU A 181 24.81 -12.54 -6.75
CA GLU A 181 24.65 -11.36 -7.65
C GLU A 181 25.49 -10.16 -7.22
N ILE A 182 25.73 -9.99 -5.91
CA ILE A 182 26.41 -8.82 -5.37
C ILE A 182 27.79 -9.15 -4.78
N ASP A 183 28.28 -10.37 -4.98
CA ASP A 183 29.59 -10.88 -4.51
C ASP A 183 29.78 -10.74 -3.00
N LEU A 184 28.83 -11.27 -2.24
CA LEU A 184 28.85 -11.28 -0.77
C LEU A 184 28.51 -12.65 -0.20
N SER A 185 28.87 -12.88 1.08
CA SER A 185 28.43 -14.07 1.77
C SER A 185 26.93 -14.03 2.10
N PRO A 186 26.20 -15.17 2.04
CA PRO A 186 24.79 -15.22 2.47
C PRO A 186 24.59 -14.77 3.92
N LYS A 187 25.58 -14.98 4.80
CA LYS A 187 25.56 -14.51 6.19
C LYS A 187 25.56 -12.98 6.26
N THR A 188 26.38 -12.32 5.46
CA THR A 188 26.44 -10.85 5.37
C THR A 188 25.12 -10.28 4.87
N VAL A 189 24.54 -10.86 3.79
CA VAL A 189 23.27 -10.41 3.24
C VAL A 189 22.15 -10.54 4.27
N ARG A 190 22.05 -11.69 4.99
CA ARG A 190 21.04 -11.87 6.05
C ARG A 190 21.18 -10.83 7.16
N LYS A 191 22.40 -10.60 7.66
CA LYS A 191 22.65 -9.63 8.73
C LYS A 191 22.25 -8.22 8.31
N ARG A 192 22.61 -7.80 7.10
CA ARG A 192 22.26 -6.47 6.57
C ARG A 192 20.76 -6.32 6.33
N LEU A 193 20.13 -7.33 5.75
CA LEU A 193 18.69 -7.33 5.50
C LEU A 193 17.92 -7.27 6.83
N ALA A 194 18.30 -8.06 7.84
CA ALA A 194 17.68 -8.00 9.16
C ALA A 194 17.82 -6.62 9.80
N ARG A 195 18.99 -5.96 9.69
CA ARG A 195 19.20 -4.59 10.16
C ARG A 195 18.30 -3.60 9.44
N MET A 196 18.18 -3.70 8.12
CA MET A 196 17.33 -2.79 7.34
C MET A 196 15.85 -2.94 7.72
N ILE A 197 15.40 -4.16 7.99
CA ILE A 197 14.03 -4.44 8.45
C ILE A 197 13.82 -3.90 9.87
N SER A 198 14.71 -4.25 10.82
CA SER A 198 14.56 -3.82 12.23
C SER A 198 14.64 -2.30 12.42
N ASN A 199 15.35 -1.60 11.53
CA ASN A 199 15.44 -0.15 11.54
C ASN A 199 14.38 0.52 10.64
N ASN A 200 13.39 -0.22 10.16
CA ASN A 200 12.32 0.27 9.31
C ASN A 200 12.80 1.07 8.08
N LEU A 201 13.92 0.63 7.47
CA LEU A 201 14.51 1.26 6.28
C LEU A 201 13.90 0.77 4.98
N ILE A 202 13.36 -0.45 5.00
CA ILE A 202 12.75 -1.10 3.84
C ILE A 202 11.43 -1.75 4.21
N GLU A 203 10.55 -1.81 3.24
CA GLU A 203 9.30 -2.56 3.30
C GLU A 203 9.20 -3.56 2.15
N PHE A 204 8.46 -4.63 2.38
CA PHE A 204 8.11 -5.60 1.35
C PHE A 204 6.63 -5.48 1.03
N ARG A 205 6.30 -5.62 -0.25
CA ARG A 205 4.91 -5.60 -0.72
C ARG A 205 4.63 -6.75 -1.67
N THR A 206 3.47 -7.37 -1.50
CA THR A 206 2.87 -8.21 -2.53
C THR A 206 2.04 -7.30 -3.43
N MET A 207 2.28 -7.40 -4.73
CA MET A 207 1.47 -6.70 -5.73
C MET A 207 0.41 -7.66 -6.21
N SER A 208 -0.86 -7.34 -5.98
CA SER A 208 -2.01 -8.17 -6.37
C SER A 208 -3.00 -7.38 -7.21
N THR A 209 -3.78 -8.07 -8.04
CA THR A 209 -4.93 -7.45 -8.72
C THR A 209 -6.18 -7.55 -7.86
N LEU A 210 -7.19 -6.71 -8.11
CA LEU A 210 -8.48 -6.81 -7.42
C LEU A 210 -9.14 -8.18 -7.66
N GLU A 211 -9.11 -8.65 -8.91
CA GLU A 211 -9.58 -9.99 -9.26
C GLU A 211 -8.77 -11.08 -8.55
N GLY A 212 -7.51 -10.79 -8.26
CA GLY A 212 -6.62 -11.65 -7.48
C GLY A 212 -7.07 -11.82 -6.05
N LEU A 213 -7.60 -10.78 -5.42
CA LEU A 213 -8.07 -10.82 -4.03
C LEU A 213 -9.33 -11.69 -3.89
N GLY A 214 -10.19 -11.74 -4.94
CA GLY A 214 -11.45 -12.50 -4.95
C GLY A 214 -12.46 -12.02 -3.92
N THR A 215 -12.30 -10.78 -3.49
CA THR A 215 -13.18 -10.02 -2.60
C THR A 215 -13.48 -8.67 -3.25
N LEU A 216 -14.51 -8.02 -2.78
CA LEU A 216 -14.80 -6.64 -3.11
C LEU A 216 -13.92 -5.74 -2.23
N VAL A 217 -13.15 -4.87 -2.85
CA VAL A 217 -12.39 -3.82 -2.16
C VAL A 217 -13.18 -2.52 -2.22
N PHE A 218 -13.32 -1.86 -1.10
CA PHE A 218 -14.00 -0.59 -1.03
C PHE A 218 -13.30 0.38 -0.08
N PHE A 219 -13.35 1.64 -0.43
CA PHE A 219 -12.85 2.71 0.42
C PHE A 219 -13.98 3.26 1.28
N VAL A 220 -13.66 3.58 2.52
CA VAL A 220 -14.59 4.17 3.48
C VAL A 220 -13.95 5.41 4.09
N ILE A 221 -14.62 6.55 3.95
CA ILE A 221 -14.24 7.80 4.59
C ILE A 221 -15.25 8.08 5.69
N VAL A 222 -14.79 8.13 6.92
CA VAL A 222 -15.61 8.37 8.11
C VAL A 222 -15.30 9.77 8.64
N LYS A 223 -16.33 10.62 8.69
CA LYS A 223 -16.26 11.90 9.37
C LYS A 223 -16.76 11.76 10.79
N LEU A 224 -16.00 12.24 11.74
CA LEU A 224 -16.32 12.20 13.17
C LEU A 224 -16.94 13.52 13.62
N LYS A 225 -17.89 13.47 14.54
CA LYS A 225 -18.47 14.66 15.20
C LYS A 225 -17.41 15.44 15.99
N LYS A 226 -16.42 14.74 16.54
CA LYS A 226 -15.32 15.32 17.32
C LYS A 226 -14.01 14.59 17.02
N ALA A 227 -12.96 15.32 16.71
CA ALA A 227 -11.62 14.76 16.45
C ALA A 227 -11.06 13.90 17.60
N GLY A 228 -11.42 14.23 18.85
CA GLY A 228 -10.99 13.46 20.04
C GLY A 228 -11.53 12.02 20.08
N SER A 229 -12.57 11.70 19.33
CA SER A 229 -13.13 10.34 19.25
C SER A 229 -12.34 9.39 18.34
N ARG A 230 -11.35 9.90 17.61
CA ARG A 230 -10.56 9.14 16.62
C ARG A 230 -9.95 7.84 17.21
N PRO A 231 -9.23 7.86 18.36
CA PRO A 231 -8.60 6.64 18.88
C PRO A 231 -9.63 5.55 19.26
N SER A 232 -10.76 5.93 19.82
CA SER A 232 -11.81 4.98 20.24
C SER A 232 -12.48 4.35 19.04
N ILE A 233 -12.78 5.12 17.98
CA ILE A 233 -13.40 4.62 16.75
C ILE A 233 -12.43 3.74 15.96
N LEU A 234 -11.17 4.16 15.82
CA LEU A 234 -10.14 3.31 15.20
C LEU A 234 -10.03 1.96 15.91
N LYS A 235 -9.99 1.97 17.23
CA LYS A 235 -9.95 0.74 18.02
C LYS A 235 -11.21 -0.10 17.80
N LYS A 236 -12.40 0.50 17.85
CA LYS A 236 -13.67 -0.21 17.72
C LYS A 236 -13.81 -0.88 16.34
N ILE A 237 -13.54 -0.15 15.25
CA ILE A 237 -13.63 -0.70 13.89
C ILE A 237 -12.57 -1.78 13.67
N ARG A 238 -11.38 -1.61 14.21
CA ARG A 238 -10.26 -2.54 14.05
C ARG A 238 -10.43 -3.84 14.83
N ASP A 239 -10.87 -3.73 16.10
CA ASP A 239 -10.95 -4.87 17.00
C ASP A 239 -12.23 -5.69 16.80
N ASP A 240 -13.16 -5.21 16.00
CA ASP A 240 -14.40 -5.91 15.68
C ASP A 240 -14.18 -6.88 14.51
N PRO A 241 -14.30 -8.21 14.76
CA PRO A 241 -14.02 -9.21 13.74
C PRO A 241 -14.99 -9.20 12.55
N GLN A 242 -16.12 -8.48 12.65
CA GLN A 242 -17.03 -8.30 11.52
C GLN A 242 -16.48 -7.34 10.45
N PHE A 243 -15.53 -6.47 10.81
CA PHE A 243 -14.89 -5.55 9.89
C PHE A 243 -13.56 -6.11 9.41
N TYR A 244 -13.49 -6.57 8.18
CA TYR A 244 -12.22 -6.91 7.57
C TYR A 244 -11.57 -5.64 7.02
N VAL A 245 -10.75 -5.02 7.87
CA VAL A 245 -10.00 -3.81 7.52
C VAL A 245 -8.65 -4.21 6.97
N ASP A 246 -8.42 -3.94 5.71
CA ASP A 246 -7.12 -4.18 5.06
C ASP A 246 -6.12 -3.09 5.45
N SER A 247 -6.52 -1.84 5.35
CA SER A 247 -5.73 -0.73 5.86
C SER A 247 -6.60 0.33 6.53
N SER A 248 -6.09 0.92 7.60
CA SER A 248 -6.68 2.09 8.23
C SER A 248 -5.66 3.22 8.28
N VAL A 249 -6.10 4.42 7.92
CA VAL A 249 -5.21 5.55 7.82
C VAL A 249 -5.74 6.74 8.61
N VAL A 250 -4.85 7.33 9.39
CA VAL A 250 -5.11 8.60 10.08
C VAL A 250 -4.88 9.74 9.09
N VAL A 251 -5.89 10.58 8.92
CA VAL A 251 -5.80 11.77 8.08
C VAL A 251 -5.15 12.91 8.89
N SER A 252 -4.03 13.43 8.40
CA SER A 252 -3.28 14.48 9.10
C SER A 252 -3.84 15.87 8.90
N ASN A 253 -4.32 16.17 7.69
CA ASN A 253 -4.88 17.48 7.33
C ASN A 253 -6.34 17.69 7.80
N ALA A 254 -7.01 16.62 8.25
CA ALA A 254 -8.36 16.69 8.79
C ALA A 254 -8.49 15.73 9.98
N ARG A 255 -8.44 16.28 11.20
CA ARG A 255 -8.42 15.49 12.44
C ARG A 255 -9.72 14.75 12.74
N ASP A 256 -10.81 15.12 12.10
CA ASP A 256 -12.13 14.52 12.19
C ASP A 256 -12.39 13.47 11.09
N LEU A 257 -11.44 13.25 10.19
CA LEU A 257 -11.55 12.22 9.15
C LEU A 257 -10.72 10.97 9.48
N LEU A 258 -11.29 9.82 9.09
CA LEU A 258 -10.62 8.53 9.03
C LEU A 258 -10.82 7.95 7.64
N PHE A 259 -9.80 7.29 7.12
CA PHE A 259 -9.86 6.55 5.86
C PHE A 259 -9.60 5.07 6.13
N PHE A 260 -10.40 4.21 5.53
CA PHE A 260 -10.26 2.76 5.59
C PHE A 260 -10.29 2.19 4.18
N GLU A 261 -9.41 1.24 3.91
CA GLU A 261 -9.54 0.28 2.84
C GLU A 261 -10.06 -1.01 3.44
N MET A 262 -11.19 -1.50 2.96
CA MET A 262 -11.88 -2.65 3.49
C MET A 262 -12.15 -3.66 2.40
N GLN A 263 -12.32 -4.92 2.81
CA GLN A 263 -12.67 -6.02 1.92
C GLN A 263 -13.89 -6.75 2.42
N THR A 264 -14.69 -7.27 1.49
CA THR A 264 -15.87 -8.08 1.80
C THR A 264 -16.18 -9.05 0.66
N GLU A 265 -17.01 -10.07 0.92
CA GLU A 265 -17.39 -11.06 -0.08
C GLU A 265 -18.61 -10.63 -0.92
N SER A 266 -19.38 -9.64 -0.46
CA SER A 266 -20.61 -9.21 -1.15
C SER A 266 -20.94 -7.74 -0.93
N VAL A 267 -21.70 -7.17 -1.88
CA VAL A 267 -22.24 -5.80 -1.75
C VAL A 267 -23.20 -5.68 -0.57
N ILE A 268 -23.93 -6.75 -0.25
CA ILE A 268 -24.85 -6.77 0.91
C ILE A 268 -24.05 -6.60 2.21
N GLU A 269 -22.95 -7.33 2.34
CA GLU A 269 -22.08 -7.23 3.49
C GLU A 269 -21.39 -5.86 3.57
N MET A 270 -20.92 -5.32 2.42
CA MET A 270 -20.41 -3.95 2.33
C MET A 270 -21.43 -2.94 2.88
N SER A 271 -22.69 -3.03 2.43
CA SER A 271 -23.74 -2.13 2.88
C SER A 271 -23.97 -2.24 4.37
N ARG A 272 -24.00 -3.45 4.92
CA ARG A 272 -24.13 -3.69 6.37
C ARG A 272 -22.97 -3.06 7.14
N ILE A 273 -21.73 -3.27 6.72
CA ILE A 273 -20.54 -2.69 7.35
C ILE A 273 -20.63 -1.16 7.39
N VAL A 274 -21.03 -0.54 6.27
CA VAL A 274 -21.17 0.92 6.17
C VAL A 274 -22.27 1.44 7.12
N GLU A 275 -23.41 0.75 7.20
CA GLU A 275 -24.50 1.11 8.12
C GLU A 275 -24.08 0.93 9.59
N ASP A 276 -23.37 -0.13 9.93
CA ASP A 276 -22.88 -0.37 11.30
C ASP A 276 -21.88 0.72 11.73
N ILE A 277 -21.00 1.17 10.82
CA ILE A 277 -20.10 2.30 11.08
C ILE A 277 -20.90 3.60 11.23
N ARG A 278 -21.90 3.84 10.38
CA ARG A 278 -22.76 5.04 10.43
C ARG A 278 -23.57 5.12 11.72
N ALA A 279 -23.96 3.99 12.29
CA ALA A 279 -24.69 3.92 13.55
C ALA A 279 -23.88 4.25 14.80
N LEU A 280 -22.54 4.38 14.68
CA LEU A 280 -21.69 4.76 15.81
C LEU A 280 -21.97 6.19 16.26
N LYS A 281 -22.13 6.40 17.57
CA LYS A 281 -22.53 7.69 18.16
C LYS A 281 -21.59 8.86 17.77
N GLU A 282 -20.32 8.57 17.64
CA GLU A 282 -19.25 9.53 17.36
C GLU A 282 -19.12 9.89 15.88
N VAL A 283 -19.79 9.14 15.01
CA VAL A 283 -19.75 9.33 13.56
C VAL A 283 -20.75 10.40 13.13
N ASP A 284 -20.32 11.33 12.31
CA ASP A 284 -21.12 12.37 11.68
C ASP A 284 -21.65 11.89 10.32
N SER A 285 -20.75 11.42 9.47
CA SER A 285 -21.10 10.88 8.17
C SER A 285 -20.12 9.79 7.72
N VAL A 286 -20.59 8.92 6.81
CA VAL A 286 -19.80 7.88 6.18
C VAL A 286 -20.06 7.93 4.68
N SER A 287 -18.99 8.00 3.91
CA SER A 287 -19.01 7.75 2.47
C SER A 287 -18.23 6.49 2.15
N SER A 288 -18.71 5.72 1.19
CA SER A 288 -18.06 4.50 0.74
C SER A 288 -18.08 4.40 -0.78
N ASP A 289 -17.05 3.81 -1.35
CA ASP A 289 -16.96 3.60 -2.79
C ASP A 289 -16.32 2.25 -3.11
N LEU A 290 -17.01 1.46 -3.94
CA LEU A 290 -16.53 0.17 -4.42
C LEU A 290 -15.43 0.39 -5.47
N ILE A 291 -14.25 -0.16 -5.23
CA ILE A 291 -13.13 -0.04 -6.16
C ILE A 291 -13.25 -1.10 -7.25
N GLN A 292 -13.31 -0.63 -8.49
CA GLN A 292 -13.50 -1.47 -9.68
C GLN A 292 -12.19 -1.81 -10.36
N LYS A 293 -11.19 -0.92 -10.29
CA LYS A 293 -9.92 -1.09 -10.99
C LYS A 293 -8.78 -0.37 -10.28
N VAL A 294 -7.60 -0.97 -10.32
CA VAL A 294 -6.38 -0.38 -9.75
C VAL A 294 -5.26 -0.46 -10.77
N TYR A 295 -4.53 0.63 -10.91
CA TYR A 295 -3.33 0.74 -11.73
C TYR A 295 -2.15 1.09 -10.84
N TYR A 296 -0.99 0.46 -11.08
CA TYR A 296 0.25 0.68 -10.37
C TYR A 296 1.29 1.28 -11.31
N PHE A 297 2.03 2.25 -10.83
CA PHE A 297 3.07 2.93 -11.58
C PHE A 297 4.39 2.91 -10.81
N ASP A 298 5.51 2.85 -11.56
CA ASP A 298 6.83 3.07 -11.00
C ASP A 298 7.06 4.56 -10.82
N ILE A 299 7.43 4.96 -9.61
CA ILE A 299 7.60 6.36 -9.23
C ILE A 299 9.07 6.69 -8.97
N TRP A 300 9.35 7.92 -8.59
CA TRP A 300 10.69 8.38 -8.22
C TRP A 300 11.39 7.46 -7.20
N ARG A 301 10.64 6.86 -6.27
CA ARG A 301 11.14 5.95 -5.23
C ARG A 301 11.70 4.65 -5.81
N ASP A 302 11.10 4.13 -6.86
CA ASP A 302 11.55 2.96 -7.60
C ASP A 302 12.80 3.30 -8.41
N ARG A 303 12.76 4.41 -9.15
CA ARG A 303 13.92 4.92 -9.94
C ARG A 303 15.15 5.22 -9.11
N MET A 304 14.96 5.72 -7.87
CA MET A 304 16.09 5.98 -6.97
C MET A 304 16.81 4.68 -6.56
N ILE A 305 16.11 3.56 -6.51
CA ILE A 305 16.70 2.25 -6.25
C ILE A 305 17.53 1.80 -7.46
N GLU A 306 17.06 2.06 -8.67
CA GLU A 306 17.72 1.64 -9.92
C GLU A 306 18.94 2.49 -10.26
N ASP A 307 18.89 3.82 -10.09
CA ASP A 307 19.97 4.74 -10.42
C ASP A 307 20.51 5.51 -9.19
N PRO A 308 21.67 5.09 -8.64
CA PRO A 308 22.27 5.77 -7.49
C PRO A 308 22.79 7.18 -7.77
N LYS A 309 22.95 7.58 -9.04
CA LYS A 309 23.48 8.91 -9.41
C LYS A 309 22.45 10.03 -9.24
N GLN A 310 21.18 9.71 -9.04
CA GLN A 310 20.14 10.71 -8.76
C GLN A 310 20.09 11.20 -7.29
N LYS A 311 20.94 10.67 -6.41
CA LYS A 311 21.06 11.12 -5.00
C LYS A 311 21.45 12.60 -4.82
N GLY A 312 21.82 13.32 -5.87
CA GLY A 312 22.45 14.65 -5.78
C GLY A 312 21.70 15.84 -6.36
N LYS A 313 20.57 15.66 -7.04
CA LYS A 313 19.90 16.78 -7.72
C LYS A 313 18.87 17.55 -6.88
N GLY A 314 18.78 17.26 -5.60
CA GLY A 314 17.90 17.97 -4.64
C GLY A 314 18.61 19.02 -3.77
N LYS A 315 19.89 19.36 -4.04
CA LYS A 315 20.59 20.46 -3.36
C LYS A 315 21.04 21.47 -4.41
N GLY A 316 20.33 22.53 -4.57
CA GLY A 316 20.77 23.69 -5.34
C GLY A 316 19.68 24.40 -6.11
N ASN A 317 19.19 25.36 -5.56
CA ASN A 317 18.69 26.71 -5.74
C ASN A 317 17.29 26.92 -5.16
#